data_7da9f8baa2d9bcb65dac2cfe1b9b98dd
#
_entry.id   7da9f8baa2d9bcb65dac2cfe1b9b98dd
#
_cell.length_a   1.000
_cell.length_b   1.000
_cell.length_c   1.000
_cell.angle_alpha   90.00
_cell.angle_beta   90.00
_cell.angle_gamma   90.00
#
_symmetry.space_group_name_H-M   'P 1'
#
loop_
_entity.id
_entity.type
_entity.pdbx_description
1 polymer ?
#
loop_
_entity_poly.entity_id
_entity_poly.type
_entity_poly.pdbx_seq_one_letter_code
_entity_poly.pdbx_strand_id
1 'polypeptide(L)'
;AGKIALKIYPQILTELSKEVRKGIFVVCGTNGKTTTNNMLCAALEAEGQKVVCNHTGSNMLNGVVAAFALGAGLNGHIDADYACIEVDEASTRHIFPRMKPNYMVMTNLFRDQLDRYGEIDITMNILEEMIRTVPDMKLIVNGDDALSAYMAMDSGNPCVYYGISRPVMRNETNEIREGRFCKKCGER
;
A
#
# COMPACT_ATOMS: atom_id res chain seq x y z
N ALA A 1 -19.34 -3.89 -8.99
CA ALA A 1 -19.16 -5.28 -8.53
C ALA A 1 -18.92 -5.33 -7.01
N GLY A 2 -17.84 -4.74 -6.45
CA GLY A 2 -17.46 -4.89 -5.04
C GLY A 2 -18.49 -4.43 -4.00
N LYS A 3 -19.18 -3.30 -4.24
CA LYS A 3 -20.25 -2.82 -3.35
C LYS A 3 -21.41 -3.82 -3.25
N ILE A 4 -21.76 -4.48 -4.36
CA ILE A 4 -22.81 -5.50 -4.39
C ILE A 4 -22.33 -6.75 -3.67
N ALA A 5 -21.10 -7.18 -3.93
CA ALA A 5 -20.49 -8.34 -3.29
C ALA A 5 -20.46 -8.19 -1.75
N LEU A 6 -20.03 -7.02 -1.24
CA LEU A 6 -20.05 -6.73 0.21
C LEU A 6 -21.47 -6.71 0.80
N LYS A 7 -22.46 -6.25 0.03
CA LYS A 7 -23.85 -6.25 0.50
C LYS A 7 -24.43 -7.65 0.62
N ILE A 8 -24.05 -8.55 -0.31
CA ILE A 8 -24.51 -9.96 -0.32
C ILE A 8 -23.71 -10.79 0.68
N TYR A 9 -22.39 -10.61 0.70
CA TYR A 9 -21.49 -11.36 1.58
C TYR A 9 -20.42 -10.43 2.21
N PRO A 10 -20.70 -9.86 3.40
CA PRO A 10 -19.80 -8.90 4.06
C PRO A 10 -18.40 -9.42 4.37
N GLN A 11 -18.24 -10.75 4.51
CA GLN A 11 -16.96 -11.41 4.83
C GLN A 11 -16.16 -11.81 3.57
N ILE A 12 -16.64 -11.50 2.37
CA ILE A 12 -16.06 -11.96 1.12
C ILE A 12 -14.56 -11.67 1.01
N LEU A 13 -14.10 -10.47 1.38
CA LEU A 13 -12.67 -10.11 1.33
C LEU A 13 -11.86 -10.93 2.35
N THR A 14 -12.41 -11.14 3.53
CA THR A 14 -11.75 -11.92 4.59
C THR A 14 -11.58 -13.39 4.18
N GLU A 15 -12.57 -13.97 3.54
CA GLU A 15 -12.47 -15.37 3.12
C GLU A 15 -11.56 -15.52 1.90
N LEU A 16 -11.78 -14.73 0.84
CA LEU A 16 -10.98 -14.83 -0.37
C LEU A 16 -9.49 -14.47 -0.15
N SER A 17 -9.19 -13.51 0.72
CA SER A 17 -7.80 -13.15 0.99
C SER A 17 -6.99 -14.26 1.68
N LYS A 18 -7.64 -15.15 2.44
CA LYS A 18 -6.98 -16.30 3.08
C LYS A 18 -6.55 -17.38 2.08
N GLU A 19 -7.14 -17.40 0.89
CA GLU A 19 -6.84 -18.39 -0.16
C GLU A 19 -5.61 -18.01 -0.98
N VAL A 20 -5.07 -16.80 -0.83
CA VAL A 20 -3.81 -16.39 -1.47
C VAL A 20 -2.65 -17.16 -0.81
N ARG A 21 -1.92 -17.96 -1.62
CA ARG A 21 -1.03 -18.99 -1.09
C ARG A 21 0.28 -18.47 -0.50
N LYS A 22 0.91 -17.48 -1.14
CA LYS A 22 2.29 -17.04 -0.79
C LYS A 22 2.34 -15.69 -0.11
N GLY A 23 1.41 -14.78 -0.44
CA GLY A 23 1.35 -13.51 0.24
C GLY A 23 0.61 -12.41 -0.49
N ILE A 24 0.27 -11.38 0.26
CA ILE A 24 -0.47 -10.21 -0.18
C ILE A 24 0.45 -8.99 -0.06
N PHE A 25 0.70 -8.31 -1.18
CA PHE A 25 1.33 -7.02 -1.25
C PHE A 25 0.26 -5.93 -1.28
N VAL A 26 0.43 -4.92 -0.44
CA VAL A 26 -0.32 -3.67 -0.51
C VAL A 26 0.64 -2.56 -0.94
N VAL A 27 0.20 -1.73 -1.89
CA VAL A 27 0.96 -0.55 -2.35
C VAL A 27 0.21 0.70 -1.93
N CYS A 28 0.84 1.51 -1.08
CA CYS A 28 0.32 2.79 -0.58
C CYS A 28 1.29 3.94 -0.90
N GLY A 29 0.82 5.16 -0.78
CA GLY A 29 1.59 6.40 -0.96
C GLY A 29 0.90 7.40 -1.87
N THR A 30 1.26 8.66 -1.81
CA THR A 30 0.58 9.74 -2.51
C THR A 30 0.64 9.56 -4.03
N ASN A 31 1.81 9.29 -4.59
CA ASN A 31 2.01 9.14 -6.03
C ASN A 31 2.70 7.80 -6.38
N GLY A 32 2.45 7.34 -7.62
CA GLY A 32 3.10 6.16 -8.16
C GLY A 32 2.49 4.82 -7.74
N LYS A 33 1.43 4.79 -6.95
CA LYS A 33 0.76 3.56 -6.48
C LYS A 33 0.42 2.60 -7.61
N THR A 34 -0.37 3.06 -8.59
CA THR A 34 -0.85 2.22 -9.70
C THR A 34 0.32 1.69 -10.54
N THR A 35 1.29 2.55 -10.84
CA THR A 35 2.47 2.14 -11.60
C THR A 35 3.28 1.08 -10.86
N THR A 36 3.58 1.31 -9.59
CA THR A 36 4.34 0.37 -8.74
C THR A 36 3.60 -0.96 -8.59
N ASN A 37 2.29 -0.90 -8.34
CA ASN A 37 1.44 -2.09 -8.20
C ASN A 37 1.45 -2.93 -9.50
N ASN A 38 1.26 -2.28 -10.65
CA ASN A 38 1.25 -2.97 -11.94
C ASN A 38 2.64 -3.53 -12.32
N MET A 39 3.73 -2.82 -12.00
CA MET A 39 5.09 -3.33 -12.20
C MET A 39 5.36 -4.57 -11.34
N LEU A 40 4.97 -4.54 -10.07
CA LEU A 40 5.11 -5.69 -9.18
C LEU A 40 4.29 -6.88 -9.66
N CYS A 41 3.05 -6.64 -10.07
CA CYS A 41 2.18 -7.67 -10.64
C CYS A 41 2.83 -8.31 -11.87
N ALA A 42 3.26 -7.49 -12.85
CA ALA A 42 3.90 -7.96 -14.07
C ALA A 42 5.19 -8.74 -13.81
N ALA A 43 6.00 -8.33 -12.83
CA ALA A 43 7.20 -9.04 -12.44
C ALA A 43 6.90 -10.44 -11.87
N LEU A 44 5.90 -10.55 -11.00
CA LEU A 44 5.47 -11.84 -10.44
C LEU A 44 4.87 -12.75 -11.51
N GLU A 45 4.07 -12.21 -12.42
CA GLU A 45 3.50 -12.95 -13.55
C GLU A 45 4.59 -13.46 -14.51
N ALA A 46 5.63 -12.65 -14.76
CA ALA A 46 6.78 -13.06 -15.56
C ALA A 46 7.57 -14.25 -14.95
N GLU A 47 7.54 -14.36 -13.62
CA GLU A 47 8.07 -15.50 -12.86
C GLU A 47 7.08 -16.68 -12.77
N GLY A 48 5.99 -16.65 -13.54
CA GLY A 48 5.00 -17.73 -13.62
C GLY A 48 4.05 -17.80 -12.43
N GLN A 49 3.98 -16.75 -11.60
CA GLN A 49 3.06 -16.72 -10.47
C GLN A 49 1.65 -16.29 -10.92
N LYS A 50 0.63 -16.84 -10.30
CA LYS A 50 -0.75 -16.37 -10.46
C LYS A 50 -1.02 -15.22 -9.51
N VAL A 51 -1.48 -14.07 -10.03
CA VAL A 51 -1.62 -12.84 -9.26
C VAL A 51 -3.03 -12.27 -9.34
N VAL A 52 -3.60 -11.93 -8.18
CA VAL A 52 -4.79 -11.06 -8.09
C VAL A 52 -4.34 -9.61 -8.03
N CYS A 53 -4.86 -8.75 -8.90
CA CYS A 53 -4.46 -7.35 -8.96
C CYS A 53 -5.64 -6.42 -9.28
N ASN A 54 -5.64 -5.21 -8.69
CA ASN A 54 -6.57 -4.14 -9.05
C ASN A 54 -5.94 -3.16 -10.05
N HIS A 55 -5.62 -3.64 -11.26
CA HIS A 55 -4.88 -2.91 -12.31
C HIS A 55 -5.42 -1.51 -12.64
N THR A 56 -6.70 -1.25 -12.42
CA THR A 56 -7.35 0.02 -12.77
C THR A 56 -7.24 1.08 -11.67
N GLY A 57 -6.49 0.82 -10.59
CA GLY A 57 -6.30 1.77 -9.49
C GLY A 57 -7.54 1.98 -8.61
N SER A 58 -8.48 1.03 -8.63
CA SER A 58 -9.62 1.05 -7.70
C SER A 58 -9.16 0.69 -6.28
N ASN A 59 -8.62 1.67 -5.57
CA ASN A 59 -7.83 1.53 -4.35
C ASN A 59 -8.62 1.65 -3.03
N MET A 60 -9.93 1.85 -3.12
CA MET A 60 -10.84 1.82 -1.96
C MET A 60 -11.41 0.42 -1.72
N LEU A 61 -12.01 0.18 -0.55
CA LEU A 61 -12.56 -1.13 -0.15
C LEU A 61 -13.39 -1.82 -1.24
N ASN A 62 -14.29 -1.08 -1.90
CA ASN A 62 -15.13 -1.67 -2.96
C ASN A 62 -14.33 -2.14 -4.19
N GLY A 63 -13.23 -1.43 -4.51
CA GLY A 63 -12.33 -1.78 -5.61
C GLY A 63 -11.49 -3.01 -5.27
N VAL A 64 -10.96 -3.06 -4.05
CA VAL A 64 -10.21 -4.22 -3.55
C VAL A 64 -11.09 -5.46 -3.54
N VAL A 65 -12.31 -5.36 -3.00
CA VAL A 65 -13.28 -6.48 -3.03
C VAL A 65 -13.60 -6.91 -4.46
N ALA A 66 -13.75 -5.95 -5.39
CA ALA A 66 -14.00 -6.28 -6.79
C ALA A 66 -12.83 -7.06 -7.42
N ALA A 67 -11.57 -6.70 -7.11
CA ALA A 67 -10.40 -7.41 -7.60
C ALA A 67 -10.38 -8.87 -7.11
N PHE A 68 -10.61 -9.11 -5.83
CA PHE A 68 -10.69 -10.45 -5.27
C PHE A 68 -11.88 -11.24 -5.84
N ALA A 69 -13.06 -10.63 -5.95
CA ALA A 69 -14.24 -11.29 -6.51
C ALA A 69 -14.07 -11.64 -8.00
N LEU A 70 -13.35 -10.82 -8.77
CA LEU A 70 -13.02 -11.11 -10.18
C LEU A 70 -11.91 -12.17 -10.30
N GLY A 71 -10.98 -12.21 -9.36
CA GLY A 71 -9.94 -13.23 -9.28
C GLY A 71 -10.45 -14.60 -8.82
N ALA A 72 -11.63 -14.64 -8.21
CA ALA A 72 -12.27 -15.90 -7.85
C ALA A 72 -12.85 -16.60 -9.09
N GLY A 73 -12.63 -17.91 -9.17
CA GLY A 73 -13.23 -18.72 -10.21
C GLY A 73 -14.76 -18.87 -10.06
N LEU A 74 -15.41 -19.52 -11.03
CA LEU A 74 -16.85 -19.81 -10.97
C LEU A 74 -17.25 -20.68 -9.77
N ASN A 75 -16.29 -21.40 -9.21
CA ASN A 75 -16.43 -22.17 -7.95
C ASN A 75 -16.37 -21.30 -6.69
N GLY A 76 -16.14 -20.00 -6.82
CA GLY A 76 -16.04 -19.05 -5.71
C GLY A 76 -14.70 -19.06 -4.96
N HIS A 77 -13.65 -19.72 -5.50
CA HIS A 77 -12.34 -19.85 -4.89
C HIS A 77 -11.26 -19.10 -5.68
N ILE A 78 -10.25 -18.59 -4.96
CA ILE A 78 -9.07 -17.95 -5.54
C ILE A 78 -7.97 -18.98 -5.79
N ASP A 79 -7.51 -19.06 -7.04
CA ASP A 79 -6.32 -19.80 -7.43
C ASP A 79 -5.18 -18.80 -7.74
N ALA A 80 -4.62 -18.20 -6.71
CA ALA A 80 -3.53 -17.24 -6.83
C ALA A 80 -2.39 -17.53 -5.84
N ASP A 81 -1.15 -17.25 -6.30
CA ASP A 81 0.04 -17.32 -5.47
C ASP A 81 0.20 -16.03 -4.66
N TYR A 82 -0.05 -14.89 -5.31
CA TYR A 82 0.06 -13.58 -4.71
C TYR A 82 -1.16 -12.70 -5.00
N ALA A 83 -1.33 -11.67 -4.17
CA ALA A 83 -2.18 -10.54 -4.51
C ALA A 83 -1.33 -9.26 -4.45
N CYS A 84 -1.46 -8.39 -5.46
CA CYS A 84 -0.84 -7.07 -5.54
C CYS A 84 -1.96 -6.04 -5.57
N ILE A 85 -2.14 -5.34 -4.47
CA ILE A 85 -3.30 -4.48 -4.26
C ILE A 85 -2.86 -3.05 -3.98
N GLU A 86 -3.18 -2.15 -4.88
CA GLU A 86 -3.14 -0.72 -4.61
C GLU A 86 -4.22 -0.36 -3.59
N VAL A 87 -3.84 0.36 -2.54
CA VAL A 87 -4.74 0.80 -1.47
C VAL A 87 -4.55 2.28 -1.20
N ASP A 88 -5.65 3.01 -1.15
CA ASP A 88 -5.68 4.38 -0.65
C ASP A 88 -5.38 4.41 0.86
N GLU A 89 -4.56 5.34 1.29
CA GLU A 89 -4.02 5.42 2.64
C GLU A 89 -5.13 5.43 3.71
N ALA A 90 -6.14 6.27 3.52
CA ALA A 90 -7.27 6.37 4.45
C ALA A 90 -8.19 5.13 4.41
N SER A 91 -8.16 4.39 3.29
CA SER A 91 -8.95 3.17 3.11
C SER A 91 -8.36 1.96 3.83
N THR A 92 -7.09 2.03 4.26
CA THR A 92 -6.42 0.95 5.02
C THR A 92 -7.21 0.55 6.27
N ARG A 93 -7.82 1.52 6.99
CA ARG A 93 -8.68 1.29 8.16
C ARG A 93 -9.89 0.39 7.90
N HIS A 94 -10.34 0.31 6.65
CA HIS A 94 -11.46 -0.52 6.23
C HIS A 94 -11.02 -1.87 5.65
N ILE A 95 -9.78 -1.92 5.12
CA ILE A 95 -9.23 -3.07 4.40
C ILE A 95 -8.46 -3.99 5.34
N PHE A 96 -7.52 -3.46 6.15
CA PHE A 96 -6.65 -4.29 7.01
C PHE A 96 -7.40 -5.15 8.03
N PRO A 97 -8.52 -4.71 8.64
CA PRO A 97 -9.31 -5.59 9.49
C PRO A 97 -9.91 -6.80 8.78
N ARG A 98 -10.02 -6.73 7.44
CA ARG A 98 -10.61 -7.78 6.58
C ARG A 98 -9.58 -8.58 5.82
N MET A 99 -8.42 -7.99 5.55
CA MET A 99 -7.33 -8.58 4.78
C MET A 99 -6.01 -8.17 5.42
N LYS A 100 -5.28 -9.12 6.00
CA LYS A 100 -3.98 -8.84 6.61
C LYS A 100 -2.89 -9.00 5.56
N PRO A 101 -2.25 -7.91 5.10
CA PRO A 101 -1.17 -8.01 4.13
C PRO A 101 0.10 -8.59 4.77
N ASN A 102 0.90 -9.28 3.95
CA ASN A 102 2.22 -9.77 4.33
C ASN A 102 3.30 -8.72 4.07
N TYR A 103 3.07 -7.88 3.04
CA TYR A 103 4.01 -6.85 2.60
C TYR A 103 3.28 -5.55 2.34
N MET A 104 3.89 -4.43 2.71
CA MET A 104 3.42 -3.10 2.35
C MET A 104 4.55 -2.31 1.69
N VAL A 105 4.31 -1.89 0.45
CA VAL A 105 5.20 -1.01 -0.30
C VAL A 105 4.73 0.43 -0.12
N MET A 106 5.59 1.28 0.40
CA MET A 106 5.33 2.70 0.58
C MET A 106 6.14 3.50 -0.44
N THR A 107 5.45 4.17 -1.37
CA THR A 107 6.10 4.92 -2.45
C THR A 107 6.61 6.28 -1.98
N ASN A 108 5.74 7.08 -1.41
CA ASN A 108 6.02 8.41 -0.86
C ASN A 108 4.80 8.94 -0.11
N LEU A 109 5.03 9.86 0.81
CA LEU A 109 3.97 10.56 1.54
C LEU A 109 4.25 12.05 1.49
N PHE A 110 3.47 12.79 0.73
CA PHE A 110 3.53 14.25 0.70
C PHE A 110 2.15 14.85 0.49
N ARG A 111 2.03 16.12 0.83
CA ARG A 111 0.79 16.86 0.69
C ARG A 111 0.44 17.02 -0.78
N ASP A 112 -0.77 16.65 -1.17
CA ASP A 112 -1.30 17.02 -2.48
C ASP A 112 -1.60 18.54 -2.50
N GLN A 113 -1.47 19.18 -3.66
CA GLN A 113 -1.65 20.64 -3.80
C GLN A 113 -3.06 21.13 -3.42
N LEU A 114 -4.03 20.21 -3.31
CA LEU A 114 -5.42 20.45 -2.94
C LEU A 114 -5.73 20.14 -1.48
N ASP A 115 -4.76 19.65 -0.71
CA ASP A 115 -4.98 19.21 0.67
C ASP A 115 -5.22 20.38 1.61
N ARG A 116 -6.22 20.22 2.48
CA ARG A 116 -6.49 21.10 3.59
C ARG A 116 -5.43 20.90 4.69
N TYR A 117 -5.20 21.94 5.46
CA TYR A 117 -4.29 21.93 6.59
C TYR A 117 -4.60 20.74 7.53
N GLY A 118 -3.61 19.85 7.72
CA GLY A 118 -3.72 18.70 8.63
C GLY A 118 -4.11 17.36 8.02
N GLU A 119 -4.45 17.27 6.72
CA GLU A 119 -4.86 16.01 6.08
C GLU A 119 -3.73 14.98 6.07
N ILE A 120 -2.48 15.41 5.88
CA ILE A 120 -1.33 14.49 5.89
C ILE A 120 -1.10 13.85 7.27
N ASP A 121 -1.26 14.63 8.35
CA ASP A 121 -1.11 14.10 9.71
C ASP A 121 -2.22 13.09 10.04
N ILE A 122 -3.44 13.35 9.58
CA ILE A 122 -4.57 12.40 9.72
C ILE A 122 -4.28 11.11 8.96
N THR A 123 -3.79 11.23 7.73
CA THR A 123 -3.43 10.09 6.88
C THR A 123 -2.30 9.27 7.49
N MET A 124 -1.25 9.95 7.98
CA MET A 124 -0.15 9.29 8.67
C MET A 124 -0.62 8.54 9.92
N ASN A 125 -1.44 9.17 10.76
CA ASN A 125 -1.97 8.53 11.96
C ASN A 125 -2.80 7.27 11.63
N ILE A 126 -3.62 7.31 10.58
CA ILE A 126 -4.37 6.14 10.10
C ILE A 126 -3.42 5.02 9.66
N LEU A 127 -2.40 5.35 8.86
CA LEU A 127 -1.43 4.36 8.40
C LEU A 127 -0.65 3.75 9.56
N GLU A 128 -0.15 4.56 10.50
CA GLU A 128 0.56 4.09 11.68
C GLU A 128 -0.29 3.16 12.54
N GLU A 129 -1.56 3.54 12.78
CA GLU A 129 -2.49 2.69 13.51
C GLU A 129 -2.68 1.35 12.79
N MET A 130 -2.90 1.36 11.47
CA MET A 130 -3.15 0.16 10.69
C MET A 130 -1.91 -0.73 10.56
N ILE A 131 -0.72 -0.17 10.40
CA ILE A 131 0.55 -0.90 10.39
C ILE A 131 0.73 -1.67 11.71
N ARG A 132 0.48 -1.03 12.84
CA ARG A 132 0.58 -1.66 14.17
C ARG A 132 -0.41 -2.82 14.38
N THR A 133 -1.52 -2.86 13.65
CA THR A 133 -2.47 -4.00 13.70
C THR A 133 -1.96 -5.26 13.00
N VAL A 134 -0.87 -5.16 12.22
CA VAL A 134 -0.25 -6.26 11.47
C VAL A 134 1.26 -6.28 11.73
N PRO A 135 1.71 -6.66 12.94
CA PRO A 135 3.11 -6.50 13.38
C PRO A 135 4.12 -7.33 12.56
N ASP A 136 3.67 -8.44 11.97
CA ASP A 136 4.53 -9.30 11.13
C ASP A 136 4.63 -8.82 9.67
N MET A 137 3.86 -7.80 9.29
CA MET A 137 3.88 -7.24 7.94
C MET A 137 5.24 -6.58 7.66
N LYS A 138 5.90 -7.01 6.57
CA LYS A 138 7.17 -6.42 6.15
C LYS A 138 6.92 -5.14 5.36
N LEU A 139 7.52 -4.04 5.82
CA LEU A 139 7.46 -2.74 5.15
C LEU A 139 8.62 -2.63 4.14
N ILE A 140 8.29 -2.23 2.92
CA ILE A 140 9.24 -1.96 1.82
C ILE A 140 9.09 -0.47 1.51
N VAL A 141 10.03 0.34 1.97
CA VAL A 141 9.85 1.78 2.14
C VAL A 141 10.83 2.57 1.30
N ASN A 142 10.33 3.62 0.67
CA ASN A 142 11.19 4.60 0.02
C ASN A 142 12.01 5.37 1.08
N GLY A 143 13.31 5.10 1.13
CA GLY A 143 14.24 5.75 2.06
C GLY A 143 14.55 7.22 1.70
N ASP A 144 14.24 7.64 0.47
CA ASP A 144 14.40 9.03 0.02
C ASP A 144 13.19 9.90 0.40
N ASP A 145 12.11 9.29 0.94
CA ASP A 145 10.95 10.00 1.48
C ASP A 145 10.98 9.99 3.01
N ALA A 146 11.25 11.16 3.58
CA ALA A 146 11.46 11.30 5.03
C ALA A 146 10.25 10.90 5.88
N LEU A 147 9.02 11.10 5.38
CA LEU A 147 7.79 10.76 6.11
C LEU A 147 7.57 9.25 6.13
N SER A 148 7.72 8.59 4.99
CA SER A 148 7.63 7.12 4.91
C SER A 148 8.72 6.44 5.74
N ALA A 149 9.97 6.95 5.66
CA ALA A 149 11.08 6.43 6.44
C ALA A 149 10.85 6.59 7.97
N TYR A 150 10.39 7.76 8.40
CA TYR A 150 10.05 8.02 9.80
C TYR A 150 8.99 7.05 10.32
N MET A 151 7.89 6.90 9.57
CA MET A 151 6.78 6.00 9.94
C MET A 151 7.27 4.55 10.08
N ALA A 152 8.10 4.08 9.14
CA ALA A 152 8.65 2.74 9.17
C ALA A 152 9.55 2.50 10.40
N MET A 153 10.39 3.48 10.75
CA MET A 153 11.29 3.40 11.92
C MET A 153 10.52 3.33 13.25
N ASP A 154 9.35 3.98 13.33
CA ASP A 154 8.55 4.05 14.56
C ASP A 154 7.54 2.89 14.67
N SER A 155 7.30 2.16 13.60
CA SER A 155 6.27 1.12 13.54
C SER A 155 6.59 -0.13 14.36
N GLY A 156 7.87 -0.48 14.48
CA GLY A 156 8.32 -1.75 15.03
C GLY A 156 8.23 -2.95 14.08
N ASN A 157 7.70 -2.76 12.87
CA ASN A 157 7.59 -3.79 11.86
C ASN A 157 8.95 -4.10 11.19
N PRO A 158 9.16 -5.30 10.63
CA PRO A 158 10.32 -5.56 9.79
C PRO A 158 10.35 -4.62 8.58
N CYS A 159 11.49 -3.95 8.34
CA CYS A 159 11.60 -2.95 7.29
C CYS A 159 12.74 -3.25 6.32
N VAL A 160 12.50 -2.93 5.03
CA VAL A 160 13.52 -2.85 3.98
C VAL A 160 13.38 -1.48 3.30
N TYR A 161 14.47 -0.79 3.13
CA TYR A 161 14.49 0.51 2.47
C TYR A 161 15.02 0.38 1.04
N TYR A 162 14.38 1.06 0.10
CA TYR A 162 14.88 1.28 -1.24
C TYR A 162 15.05 2.79 -1.47
N GLY A 163 15.91 3.16 -2.39
CA GLY A 163 16.17 4.57 -2.69
C GLY A 163 17.40 4.74 -3.58
N ILE A 164 17.77 5.99 -3.84
CA ILE A 164 18.91 6.37 -4.66
C ILE A 164 20.08 6.70 -3.74
N SER A 165 21.13 5.87 -3.77
CA SER A 165 22.29 6.00 -2.89
C SER A 165 23.23 7.19 -3.22
N ARG A 166 23.01 7.87 -4.35
CA ARG A 166 23.82 9.04 -4.77
C ARG A 166 22.89 10.14 -5.30
N PRO A 167 23.14 11.43 -4.97
CA PRO A 167 22.37 12.54 -5.52
C PRO A 167 22.47 12.56 -7.04
N VAL A 168 21.34 12.43 -7.73
CA VAL A 168 21.27 12.45 -9.20
C VAL A 168 21.25 13.92 -9.71
N MET A 169 20.79 14.84 -8.88
CA MET A 169 20.74 16.28 -9.20
C MET A 169 21.45 17.11 -8.14
N ARG A 170 22.33 18.04 -8.60
CA ARG A 170 23.02 19.02 -7.74
C ARG A 170 22.29 20.35 -7.63
N ASN A 171 21.17 20.55 -8.33
CA ASN A 171 20.46 21.83 -8.32
C ASN A 171 19.45 21.84 -7.18
N GLU A 172 19.61 22.80 -6.27
CA GLU A 172 18.60 23.13 -5.29
C GLU A 172 17.36 23.67 -6.02
N THR A 173 16.27 22.93 -6.02
CA THR A 173 14.98 23.46 -6.45
C THR A 173 14.36 24.21 -5.28
N ASN A 174 13.84 25.44 -5.55
CA ASN A 174 13.09 26.21 -4.54
C ASN A 174 11.69 25.66 -4.26
N GLU A 175 11.40 24.43 -4.67
CA GLU A 175 10.13 23.77 -4.36
C GLU A 175 10.03 23.50 -2.88
N ILE A 176 8.87 23.84 -2.32
CA ILE A 176 8.49 23.50 -0.95
C ILE A 176 8.32 21.97 -0.89
N ARG A 177 9.38 21.26 -0.49
CA ARG A 177 9.31 19.83 -0.21
C ARG A 177 8.95 19.66 1.26
N GLU A 178 7.76 19.18 1.54
CA GLU A 178 7.44 18.63 2.85
C GLU A 178 8.34 17.43 3.09
N GLY A 179 8.93 17.34 4.28
CA GLY A 179 9.92 16.29 4.56
C GLY A 179 11.38 16.71 4.35
N ARG A 180 11.68 18.01 4.23
CA ARG A 180 13.07 18.51 4.27
C ARG A 180 13.80 18.21 5.56
N PHE A 181 13.05 17.93 6.63
CA PHE A 181 13.58 17.70 7.96
C PHE A 181 13.06 16.38 8.53
N CYS A 182 13.99 15.61 9.11
CA CYS A 182 13.62 14.43 9.85
C CYS A 182 12.73 14.81 11.04
N LYS A 183 11.52 14.22 11.15
CA LYS A 183 10.61 14.49 12.29
C LYS A 183 11.23 14.09 13.63
N LYS A 184 12.24 13.21 13.65
CA LYS A 184 12.88 12.70 14.86
C LYS A 184 14.04 13.55 15.34
N CYS A 185 14.92 14.01 14.46
CA CYS A 185 16.14 14.75 14.83
C CYS A 185 16.21 16.18 14.27
N GLY A 186 15.30 16.58 13.39
CA GLY A 186 15.28 17.89 12.76
C GLY A 186 16.37 18.10 11.69
N GLU A 187 17.20 17.12 11.39
CA GLU A 187 18.21 17.21 10.34
C GLU A 187 17.58 17.16 8.94
N ARG A 188 18.29 17.80 7.97
CA ARG A 188 17.89 17.96 6.57
C ARG A 188 18.36 16.81 5.70
#